data_a3f8425b500dccfe495a296d05fac93f
#
_entry.id   a3f8425b500dccfe495a296d05fac93f
#
_cell.length_a   1.000
_cell.length_b   1.000
_cell.length_c   1.000
_cell.angle_alpha   90.00
_cell.angle_beta   90.00
_cell.angle_gamma   90.00
#
_symmetry.space_group_name_H-M   'P 1'
#
loop_
_entity.id
_entity.type
_entity.pdbx_description
1 polymer ?
#
loop_
_entity_poly.entity_id
_entity_poly.type
_entity_poly.pdbx_seq_one_letter_code
_entity_poly.pdbx_strand_id
1 'polypeptide(L)'
;MTLVDIGIIIGRALFVIVFCLTMVPVMIWLERKISALIQDRIGPNRTSIGFLRLGGLIQVVADAVKIFFKEDVTPKSVHKFYFYLAPFIAGAVCFMTFATIPFADTLKIGELSINMQVLNIDAGILWFFAIASLSVYSVVLAGWASNSKFPLLGGIRASAQMLSYEVPMGLSIIGLLMIFGSAQLNDIVTQQGELLWGVLPKWGIFIQPVAALIFIICAFAETNRNPFDLAEGESELVGGFHTEYSSMKFGIFFMAEYVSIVVSSGLIVTLFFGGWQVPYLTTQKLINNATLLSVISFGIFAIFSFMISSSLFSYHKRYKNRWKDSRDYESIIFSVATTLAGIIFIGAIGAILFFDLPNWYGPLFAFAAQLGIFLVKVFLMCCVFVWVRWTLPRFRYDQLMDLGWRKLLPLALLNIFVTGAMILFLGNNA
;
A
#
# COMPACT_ATOMS: atom_id res chain seq x y z
N MET A 1 -10.24 13.67 27.96
CA MET A 1 -9.18 13.70 26.92
C MET A 1 -8.10 14.65 27.41
N THR A 2 -6.92 14.15 27.68
CA THR A 2 -5.78 14.99 28.06
C THR A 2 -5.14 15.63 26.82
N LEU A 3 -4.33 16.69 26.99
CA LEU A 3 -3.55 17.27 25.88
C LEU A 3 -2.63 16.22 25.21
N VAL A 4 -2.17 15.24 25.98
CA VAL A 4 -1.34 14.13 25.51
C VAL A 4 -2.14 13.23 24.57
N ASP A 5 -3.39 12.89 24.91
CA ASP A 5 -4.27 12.06 24.07
C ASP A 5 -4.53 12.72 22.71
N ILE A 6 -4.80 14.04 22.72
CA ILE A 6 -5.00 14.80 21.48
C ILE A 6 -3.73 14.80 20.63
N GLY A 7 -2.55 14.99 21.26
CA GLY A 7 -1.27 14.93 20.57
C GLY A 7 -1.00 13.55 19.91
N ILE A 8 -1.35 12.47 20.59
CA ILE A 8 -1.21 11.09 20.08
C ILE A 8 -2.14 10.86 18.87
N ILE A 9 -3.40 11.32 18.94
CA ILE A 9 -4.36 11.18 17.83
C ILE A 9 -3.86 11.94 16.60
N ILE A 10 -3.44 13.20 16.78
CA ILE A 10 -2.90 14.02 15.69
C ILE A 10 -1.63 13.38 15.12
N GLY A 11 -0.73 12.88 15.97
CA GLY A 11 0.50 12.21 15.52
C GLY A 11 0.24 10.98 14.67
N ARG A 12 -0.73 10.12 15.06
CA ARG A 12 -1.14 8.94 14.27
C ARG A 12 -1.78 9.33 12.94
N ALA A 13 -2.67 10.33 12.93
CA ALA A 13 -3.30 10.82 11.72
C ALA A 13 -2.25 11.43 10.76
N LEU A 14 -1.33 12.24 11.30
CA LEU A 14 -0.23 12.82 10.52
C LEU A 14 0.69 11.73 9.94
N PHE A 15 1.02 10.70 10.72
CA PHE A 15 1.80 9.57 10.23
C PHE A 15 1.15 8.89 9.02
N VAL A 16 -0.16 8.60 9.07
CA VAL A 16 -0.90 8.00 7.96
C VAL A 16 -0.87 8.89 6.72
N ILE A 17 -1.14 10.19 6.87
CA ILE A 17 -1.13 11.13 5.75
C ILE A 17 0.27 11.21 5.12
N VAL A 18 1.31 11.38 5.94
CA VAL A 18 2.70 11.46 5.46
C VAL A 18 3.12 10.15 4.79
N PHE A 19 2.76 9.00 5.37
CA PHE A 19 3.05 7.70 4.78
C PHE A 19 2.39 7.55 3.41
N CYS A 20 1.09 7.79 3.28
CA CYS A 20 0.38 7.72 2.01
C CYS A 20 0.98 8.67 0.98
N LEU A 21 1.24 9.93 1.35
CA LEU A 21 1.83 10.92 0.45
C LEU A 21 3.26 10.57 0.03
N THR A 22 4.08 9.97 0.88
CA THR A 22 5.44 9.54 0.54
C THR A 22 5.47 8.29 -0.32
N MET A 23 4.47 7.42 -0.18
CA MET A 23 4.36 6.23 -1.02
C MET A 23 3.98 6.55 -2.47
N VAL A 24 3.24 7.62 -2.74
CA VAL A 24 2.86 8.02 -4.12
C VAL A 24 4.08 8.25 -5.02
N PRO A 25 5.06 9.10 -4.67
CA PRO A 25 6.29 9.26 -5.45
C PRO A 25 7.07 7.96 -5.65
N VAL A 26 7.14 7.14 -4.59
CA VAL A 26 7.82 5.84 -4.64
C VAL A 26 7.14 4.91 -5.63
N MET A 27 5.80 4.84 -5.61
CA MET A 27 5.01 4.02 -6.54
C MET A 27 5.18 4.46 -7.99
N ILE A 28 5.13 5.77 -8.28
CA ILE A 28 5.33 6.31 -9.62
C ILE A 28 6.75 5.98 -10.13
N TRP A 29 7.76 6.09 -9.27
CA TRP A 29 9.13 5.71 -9.61
C TRP A 29 9.26 4.21 -9.87
N LEU A 30 8.70 3.35 -9.00
CA LEU A 30 8.68 1.90 -9.17
C LEU A 30 8.03 1.50 -10.49
N GLU A 31 6.87 2.06 -10.79
CA GLU A 31 6.16 1.76 -12.01
C GLU A 31 7.01 2.05 -13.25
N ARG A 32 7.68 3.20 -13.30
CA ARG A 32 8.59 3.55 -14.40
C ARG A 32 9.83 2.66 -14.45
N LYS A 33 10.36 2.22 -13.30
CA LYS A 33 11.53 1.33 -13.25
C LYS A 33 11.17 -0.10 -13.60
N ILE A 34 10.08 -0.64 -13.05
CA ILE A 34 9.64 -2.01 -13.35
C ILE A 34 9.22 -2.13 -14.82
N SER A 35 8.48 -1.15 -15.35
CA SER A 35 8.14 -1.13 -16.79
C SER A 35 9.39 -1.11 -17.68
N ALA A 36 10.40 -0.33 -17.28
CA ALA A 36 11.64 -0.27 -18.02
C ALA A 36 12.43 -1.59 -17.97
N LEU A 37 12.45 -2.27 -16.81
CA LEU A 37 13.07 -3.59 -16.65
C LEU A 37 12.38 -4.65 -17.52
N ILE A 38 11.05 -4.67 -17.55
CA ILE A 38 10.27 -5.60 -18.38
C ILE A 38 10.54 -5.36 -19.88
N GLN A 39 10.76 -4.10 -20.28
CA GLN A 39 11.02 -3.69 -21.66
C GLN A 39 12.53 -3.63 -22.00
N ASP A 40 13.40 -4.14 -21.14
CA ASP A 40 14.87 -4.11 -21.30
C ASP A 40 15.43 -2.72 -21.61
N ARG A 41 14.98 -1.69 -20.87
CA ARG A 41 15.44 -0.31 -20.97
C ARG A 41 15.77 0.27 -19.59
N ILE A 42 16.57 1.36 -19.55
CA ILE A 42 17.12 1.91 -18.30
C ILE A 42 16.06 2.63 -17.44
N GLY A 43 14.98 3.13 -18.04
CA GLY A 43 13.98 3.94 -17.34
C GLY A 43 14.46 5.38 -17.07
N PRO A 44 13.81 6.14 -16.14
CA PRO A 44 14.15 7.53 -15.87
C PRO A 44 15.58 7.66 -15.33
N ASN A 45 16.42 8.44 -16.01
CA ASN A 45 17.84 8.61 -15.67
C ASN A 45 18.44 9.94 -16.14
N ARG A 46 17.62 10.92 -16.57
CA ARG A 46 18.11 12.20 -17.11
C ARG A 46 17.91 13.39 -16.18
N THR A 47 16.84 13.39 -15.41
CA THR A 47 16.47 14.48 -14.51
C THR A 47 17.42 14.51 -13.32
N SER A 48 18.01 15.66 -13.03
CA SER A 48 18.96 15.87 -11.93
C SER A 48 18.70 17.19 -11.21
N ILE A 49 19.03 17.24 -9.93
CA ILE A 49 19.17 18.48 -9.15
C ILE A 49 20.65 18.61 -8.83
N GLY A 50 21.34 19.52 -9.54
CA GLY A 50 22.80 19.58 -9.52
C GLY A 50 23.41 18.29 -10.05
N PHE A 51 24.23 17.62 -9.24
CA PHE A 51 24.90 16.36 -9.58
C PHE A 51 24.12 15.10 -9.14
N LEU A 52 23.06 15.23 -8.31
CA LEU A 52 22.28 14.13 -7.79
C LEU A 52 21.10 13.80 -8.71
N ARG A 53 20.89 12.52 -9.00
CA ARG A 53 19.78 11.97 -9.80
C ARG A 53 18.93 10.98 -9.01
N LEU A 54 19.47 10.42 -7.92
CA LEU A 54 18.82 9.45 -7.04
C LEU A 54 18.18 8.27 -7.80
N GLY A 55 18.90 7.72 -8.80
CA GLY A 55 18.38 6.62 -9.59
C GLY A 55 17.11 6.93 -10.37
N GLY A 56 16.80 8.21 -10.59
CA GLY A 56 15.60 8.69 -11.30
C GLY A 56 14.41 9.08 -10.41
N LEU A 57 14.54 9.09 -9.08
CA LEU A 57 13.51 9.60 -8.16
C LEU A 57 13.20 11.09 -8.41
N ILE A 58 14.20 11.88 -8.81
CA ILE A 58 14.02 13.30 -9.12
C ILE A 58 13.01 13.54 -10.26
N GLN A 59 12.82 12.55 -11.15
CA GLN A 59 11.81 12.64 -12.19
C GLN A 59 10.41 12.83 -11.63
N VAL A 60 10.09 12.18 -10.52
CA VAL A 60 8.76 12.31 -9.89
C VAL A 60 8.56 13.70 -9.30
N VAL A 61 9.64 14.29 -8.73
CA VAL A 61 9.60 15.67 -8.26
C VAL A 61 9.37 16.63 -9.44
N ALA A 62 10.05 16.41 -10.57
CA ALA A 62 9.83 17.22 -11.78
C ALA A 62 8.39 17.10 -12.30
N ASP A 63 7.80 15.90 -12.25
CA ASP A 63 6.39 15.70 -12.64
C ASP A 63 5.43 16.42 -11.69
N ALA A 64 5.68 16.38 -10.38
CA ALA A 64 4.90 17.11 -9.40
C ALA A 64 4.98 18.63 -9.64
N VAL A 65 6.18 19.18 -9.82
CA VAL A 65 6.39 20.60 -10.15
C VAL A 65 5.64 20.97 -11.43
N LYS A 66 5.71 20.13 -12.46
CA LYS A 66 4.97 20.36 -13.71
C LYS A 66 3.46 20.44 -13.48
N ILE A 67 2.87 19.57 -12.65
CA ILE A 67 1.44 19.58 -12.33
C ILE A 67 1.06 20.85 -11.57
N PHE A 68 1.88 21.30 -10.62
CA PHE A 68 1.65 22.50 -9.84
C PHE A 68 1.66 23.79 -10.67
N PHE A 69 2.61 23.92 -11.60
CA PHE A 69 2.77 25.12 -12.43
C PHE A 69 2.00 25.07 -13.75
N LYS A 70 1.31 23.95 -14.04
CA LYS A 70 0.46 23.85 -15.22
C LYS A 70 -0.77 24.73 -15.08
N GLU A 71 -1.18 25.39 -16.17
CA GLU A 71 -2.39 26.21 -16.23
C GLU A 71 -3.64 25.39 -15.84
N ASP A 72 -4.44 25.92 -14.92
CA ASP A 72 -5.68 25.30 -14.46
C ASP A 72 -6.84 25.72 -15.32
N VAL A 73 -7.17 24.91 -16.32
CA VAL A 73 -8.28 25.13 -17.24
C VAL A 73 -9.56 24.53 -16.67
N THR A 74 -10.63 25.31 -16.63
CA THR A 74 -11.97 24.83 -16.31
C THR A 74 -12.88 25.15 -17.50
N PRO A 75 -13.45 24.15 -18.20
CA PRO A 75 -14.34 24.37 -19.33
C PRO A 75 -15.57 25.20 -18.94
N LYS A 76 -16.08 26.00 -19.86
CA LYS A 76 -17.24 26.90 -19.58
C LYS A 76 -18.55 26.16 -19.35
N SER A 77 -18.69 24.95 -19.89
CA SER A 77 -19.92 24.15 -19.88
C SER A 77 -20.07 23.26 -18.63
N VAL A 78 -19.10 23.25 -17.71
CA VAL A 78 -19.11 22.36 -16.55
C VAL A 78 -19.97 22.86 -15.40
N HIS A 79 -20.50 21.92 -14.61
CA HIS A 79 -21.14 22.21 -13.32
C HIS A 79 -20.09 22.44 -12.24
N LYS A 80 -19.65 23.70 -12.07
CA LYS A 80 -18.47 24.07 -11.26
C LYS A 80 -18.44 23.45 -9.86
N PHE A 81 -19.56 23.50 -9.10
CA PHE A 81 -19.60 22.95 -7.74
C PHE A 81 -19.22 21.47 -7.70
N TYR A 82 -19.87 20.64 -8.51
CA TYR A 82 -19.61 19.20 -8.55
C TYR A 82 -18.25 18.87 -9.18
N PHE A 83 -17.82 19.71 -10.13
CA PHE A 83 -16.51 19.57 -10.78
C PHE A 83 -15.34 19.73 -9.79
N TYR A 84 -15.45 20.63 -8.81
CA TYR A 84 -14.46 20.77 -7.74
C TYR A 84 -14.66 19.77 -6.61
N LEU A 85 -15.90 19.35 -6.33
CA LEU A 85 -16.23 18.41 -5.28
C LEU A 85 -15.70 17.00 -5.58
N ALA A 86 -15.74 16.56 -6.84
CA ALA A 86 -15.32 15.21 -7.24
C ALA A 86 -13.87 14.87 -6.85
N PRO A 87 -12.84 15.65 -7.21
CA PRO A 87 -11.46 15.36 -6.78
C PRO A 87 -11.29 15.46 -5.26
N PHE A 88 -12.03 16.35 -4.58
CA PHE A 88 -11.99 16.44 -3.13
C PHE A 88 -12.48 15.14 -2.46
N ILE A 89 -13.61 14.58 -2.93
CA ILE A 89 -14.11 13.29 -2.43
C ILE A 89 -13.09 12.19 -2.68
N ALA A 90 -12.52 12.09 -3.90
CA ALA A 90 -11.50 11.09 -4.21
C ALA A 90 -10.32 11.11 -3.23
N GLY A 91 -9.75 12.28 -3.00
CA GLY A 91 -8.64 12.45 -2.07
C GLY A 91 -9.02 12.14 -0.61
N ALA A 92 -10.18 12.64 -0.13
CA ALA A 92 -10.62 12.44 1.24
C ALA A 92 -10.87 10.96 1.55
N VAL A 93 -11.57 10.22 0.67
CA VAL A 93 -11.87 8.80 0.82
C VAL A 93 -10.60 7.97 1.01
N CYS A 94 -9.58 8.20 0.19
CA CYS A 94 -8.33 7.43 0.26
C CYS A 94 -7.62 7.55 1.61
N PHE A 95 -7.59 8.74 2.22
CA PHE A 95 -6.98 8.91 3.54
C PHE A 95 -7.84 8.35 4.67
N MET A 96 -9.17 8.47 4.57
CA MET A 96 -10.10 7.97 5.57
C MET A 96 -10.13 6.44 5.63
N THR A 97 -9.97 5.75 4.50
CA THR A 97 -9.92 4.29 4.45
C THR A 97 -8.67 3.73 5.14
N PHE A 98 -7.50 4.37 4.99
CA PHE A 98 -6.27 3.92 5.66
C PHE A 98 -6.33 4.09 7.18
N ALA A 99 -7.18 4.95 7.71
CA ALA A 99 -7.28 5.22 9.15
C ALA A 99 -7.65 3.98 9.99
N THR A 100 -8.30 2.99 9.39
CA THR A 100 -8.69 1.74 10.07
C THR A 100 -7.63 0.65 10.04
N ILE A 101 -6.58 0.80 9.25
CA ILE A 101 -5.52 -0.21 9.10
C ILE A 101 -4.53 -0.12 10.27
N PRO A 102 -4.34 -1.19 11.07
CA PRO A 102 -3.35 -1.22 12.13
C PRO A 102 -1.95 -1.42 11.54
N PHE A 103 -1.00 -0.55 11.91
CA PHE A 103 0.37 -0.63 11.41
C PHE A 103 1.38 -1.19 12.41
N ALA A 104 1.00 -1.34 13.70
CA ALA A 104 1.72 -2.05 14.74
C ALA A 104 0.77 -2.43 15.89
N ASP A 105 1.25 -3.22 16.84
CA ASP A 105 0.56 -3.53 18.09
C ASP A 105 0.51 -2.32 19.03
N THR A 106 -0.22 -2.42 20.12
CA THR A 106 -0.27 -1.40 21.16
C THR A 106 1.10 -1.18 21.79
N LEU A 107 1.62 0.04 21.65
CA LEU A 107 2.86 0.44 22.28
C LEU A 107 2.60 0.79 23.78
N LYS A 108 3.22 0.03 24.68
CA LYS A 108 3.13 0.25 26.12
C LYS A 108 4.45 0.80 26.65
N ILE A 109 4.46 2.06 27.07
CA ILE A 109 5.63 2.72 27.67
C ILE A 109 5.22 3.24 29.06
N GLY A 110 5.61 2.53 30.13
CA GLY A 110 5.15 2.80 31.49
C GLY A 110 3.62 2.65 31.60
N GLU A 111 2.94 3.70 32.03
CA GLU A 111 1.47 3.74 32.15
C GLU A 111 0.77 4.11 30.83
N LEU A 112 1.50 4.61 29.83
CA LEU A 112 0.93 5.00 28.54
C LEU A 112 0.74 3.77 27.64
N SER A 113 -0.49 3.55 27.20
CA SER A 113 -0.85 2.54 26.19
C SER A 113 -1.34 3.22 24.91
N ILE A 114 -0.55 3.15 23.86
CA ILE A 114 -0.85 3.80 22.57
C ILE A 114 -1.21 2.73 21.55
N ASN A 115 -2.47 2.70 21.11
CA ASN A 115 -2.88 1.85 20.01
C ASN A 115 -2.34 2.42 18.69
N MET A 116 -1.64 1.61 17.89
CA MET A 116 -1.03 2.02 16.62
C MET A 116 -2.00 1.86 15.43
N GLN A 117 -3.18 2.41 15.60
CA GLN A 117 -4.26 2.51 14.63
C GLN A 117 -4.93 3.86 14.85
N VAL A 118 -5.28 4.58 13.77
CA VAL A 118 -5.92 5.91 13.92
C VAL A 118 -7.33 5.76 14.44
N LEU A 119 -8.10 4.87 13.81
CA LEU A 119 -9.51 4.63 14.11
C LEU A 119 -9.71 3.16 14.50
N ASN A 120 -9.83 2.90 15.80
CA ASN A 120 -10.09 1.58 16.35
C ASN A 120 -11.59 1.44 16.60
N ILE A 121 -12.28 0.71 15.72
CA ILE A 121 -13.73 0.47 15.78
C ILE A 121 -13.97 -1.04 15.69
N ASP A 122 -14.92 -1.58 16.43
CA ASP A 122 -15.30 -2.99 16.43
C ASP A 122 -15.73 -3.47 15.03
N ALA A 123 -16.37 -2.59 14.25
CA ALA A 123 -16.76 -2.82 12.86
C ALA A 123 -15.77 -2.22 11.84
N GLY A 124 -14.45 -2.31 12.09
CA GLY A 124 -13.42 -1.66 11.29
C GLY A 124 -13.45 -2.02 9.80
N ILE A 125 -13.72 -3.28 9.47
CA ILE A 125 -13.87 -3.74 8.08
C ILE A 125 -15.10 -3.12 7.42
N LEU A 126 -16.23 -3.04 8.10
CA LEU A 126 -17.44 -2.41 7.55
C LEU A 126 -17.24 -0.92 7.31
N TRP A 127 -16.56 -0.24 8.24
CA TRP A 127 -16.15 1.16 8.03
C TRP A 127 -15.28 1.32 6.78
N PHE A 128 -14.30 0.43 6.60
CA PHE A 128 -13.43 0.47 5.43
C PHE A 128 -14.25 0.43 4.14
N PHE A 129 -15.14 -0.56 3.98
CA PHE A 129 -15.97 -0.68 2.78
C PHE A 129 -16.95 0.47 2.63
N ALA A 130 -17.58 0.92 3.71
CA ALA A 130 -18.51 2.05 3.65
C ALA A 130 -17.85 3.35 3.16
N ILE A 131 -16.60 3.60 3.56
CA ILE A 131 -15.85 4.76 3.07
C ILE A 131 -15.31 4.50 1.66
N ALA A 132 -14.80 3.31 1.36
CA ALA A 132 -14.29 2.96 0.04
C ALA A 132 -15.37 3.12 -1.04
N SER A 133 -16.62 2.70 -0.78
CA SER A 133 -17.74 2.85 -1.72
C SER A 133 -18.07 4.31 -2.06
N LEU A 134 -17.70 5.28 -1.21
CA LEU A 134 -17.84 6.70 -1.55
C LEU A 134 -16.93 7.13 -2.71
N SER A 135 -15.87 6.37 -3.01
CA SER A 135 -15.01 6.65 -4.16
C SER A 135 -15.77 6.57 -5.50
N VAL A 136 -16.78 5.70 -5.59
CA VAL A 136 -17.65 5.58 -6.78
C VAL A 136 -18.33 6.92 -7.10
N TYR A 137 -18.79 7.63 -6.07
CA TYR A 137 -19.42 8.94 -6.27
C TYR A 137 -18.46 9.97 -6.85
N SER A 138 -17.18 9.93 -6.47
CA SER A 138 -16.18 10.84 -7.02
C SER A 138 -16.03 10.68 -8.53
N VAL A 139 -16.00 9.44 -9.02
CA VAL A 139 -15.85 9.10 -10.43
C VAL A 139 -17.12 9.47 -11.24
N VAL A 140 -18.30 9.13 -10.70
CA VAL A 140 -19.60 9.47 -11.35
C VAL A 140 -19.77 10.99 -11.43
N LEU A 141 -19.50 11.70 -10.33
CA LEU A 141 -19.60 13.17 -10.31
C LEU A 141 -18.61 13.82 -11.27
N ALA A 142 -17.40 13.30 -11.37
CA ALA A 142 -16.39 13.79 -12.29
C ALA A 142 -16.86 13.69 -13.74
N GLY A 143 -17.37 12.51 -14.14
CA GLY A 143 -17.90 12.28 -15.48
C GLY A 143 -19.12 13.14 -15.78
N TRP A 144 -20.07 13.22 -14.84
CA TRP A 144 -21.31 13.98 -15.03
C TRP A 144 -21.08 15.51 -15.04
N ALA A 145 -20.27 16.02 -14.10
CA ALA A 145 -19.99 17.45 -13.97
C ALA A 145 -19.23 18.03 -15.17
N SER A 146 -18.48 17.20 -15.89
CA SER A 146 -17.72 17.57 -17.08
C SER A 146 -18.60 17.97 -18.26
N ASN A 147 -19.90 17.62 -18.24
CA ASN A 147 -20.88 17.91 -19.31
C ASN A 147 -20.37 17.56 -20.72
N SER A 148 -19.68 16.44 -20.82
CA SER A 148 -19.10 15.89 -22.06
C SER A 148 -19.42 14.39 -22.16
N LYS A 149 -19.60 13.87 -23.40
CA LYS A 149 -20.05 12.49 -23.63
C LYS A 149 -18.99 11.47 -23.20
N PHE A 150 -17.71 11.72 -23.48
CA PHE A 150 -16.63 10.77 -23.16
C PHE A 150 -16.38 10.64 -21.65
N PRO A 151 -16.25 11.72 -20.87
CA PRO A 151 -16.16 11.64 -19.42
C PRO A 151 -17.37 10.96 -18.77
N LEU A 152 -18.59 11.23 -19.26
CA LEU A 152 -19.80 10.61 -18.74
C LEU A 152 -19.78 9.08 -18.95
N LEU A 153 -19.45 8.63 -20.16
CA LEU A 153 -19.34 7.20 -20.45
C LEU A 153 -18.23 6.53 -19.63
N GLY A 154 -17.07 7.19 -19.47
CA GLY A 154 -15.98 6.72 -18.61
C GLY A 154 -16.42 6.59 -17.15
N GLY A 155 -17.11 7.58 -16.61
CA GLY A 155 -17.63 7.57 -15.24
C GLY A 155 -18.65 6.46 -15.00
N ILE A 156 -19.59 6.22 -15.92
CA ILE A 156 -20.58 5.14 -15.84
C ILE A 156 -19.89 3.75 -15.90
N ARG A 157 -18.93 3.57 -16.82
CA ARG A 157 -18.18 2.30 -16.94
C ARG A 157 -17.37 2.00 -15.67
N ALA A 158 -16.68 3.01 -15.14
CA ALA A 158 -15.90 2.88 -13.91
C ALA A 158 -16.79 2.54 -12.71
N SER A 159 -17.89 3.25 -12.53
CA SER A 159 -18.81 3.01 -11.42
C SER A 159 -19.44 1.61 -11.49
N ALA A 160 -19.86 1.17 -12.68
CA ALA A 160 -20.37 -0.18 -12.87
C ALA A 160 -19.33 -1.26 -12.55
N GLN A 161 -18.06 -1.05 -12.90
CA GLN A 161 -16.96 -1.92 -12.53
C GLN A 161 -16.79 -1.97 -11.01
N MET A 162 -16.59 -0.83 -10.35
CA MET A 162 -16.35 -0.75 -8.90
C MET A 162 -17.45 -1.44 -8.11
N LEU A 163 -18.74 -1.11 -8.36
CA LEU A 163 -19.90 -1.73 -7.71
C LEU A 163 -19.97 -3.24 -7.94
N SER A 164 -19.65 -3.70 -9.15
CA SER A 164 -19.72 -5.13 -9.49
C SER A 164 -18.66 -5.97 -8.79
N TYR A 165 -17.52 -5.40 -8.46
CA TYR A 165 -16.42 -6.08 -7.78
C TYR A 165 -16.42 -5.89 -6.27
N GLU A 166 -17.05 -4.83 -5.76
CA GLU A 166 -17.22 -4.60 -4.32
C GLU A 166 -18.05 -5.73 -3.67
N VAL A 167 -19.09 -6.24 -4.34
CA VAL A 167 -19.93 -7.31 -3.82
C VAL A 167 -19.15 -8.61 -3.58
N PRO A 168 -18.48 -9.23 -4.58
CA PRO A 168 -17.69 -10.45 -4.34
C PRO A 168 -16.49 -10.19 -3.43
N MET A 169 -15.92 -8.98 -3.38
CA MET A 169 -14.88 -8.60 -2.44
C MET A 169 -15.38 -8.65 -0.99
N GLY A 170 -16.52 -8.04 -0.70
CA GLY A 170 -17.15 -8.09 0.62
C GLY A 170 -17.52 -9.52 1.04
N LEU A 171 -18.10 -10.31 0.13
CA LEU A 171 -18.44 -11.73 0.39
C LEU A 171 -17.19 -12.58 0.68
N SER A 172 -16.06 -12.32 0.02
CA SER A 172 -14.84 -13.09 0.24
C SER A 172 -14.30 -12.97 1.68
N ILE A 173 -14.55 -11.85 2.35
CA ILE A 173 -14.10 -11.60 3.73
C ILE A 173 -14.98 -12.30 4.75
N ILE A 174 -16.26 -12.56 4.45
CA ILE A 174 -17.19 -13.18 5.42
C ILE A 174 -16.63 -14.50 5.96
N GLY A 175 -16.05 -15.34 5.10
CA GLY A 175 -15.41 -16.58 5.52
C GLY A 175 -14.26 -16.36 6.52
N LEU A 176 -13.49 -15.29 6.34
CA LEU A 176 -12.44 -14.88 7.27
C LEU A 176 -13.00 -14.42 8.62
N LEU A 177 -14.08 -13.60 8.59
CA LEU A 177 -14.76 -13.13 9.79
C LEU A 177 -15.38 -14.28 10.58
N MET A 178 -15.92 -15.31 9.91
CA MET A 178 -16.44 -16.51 10.56
C MET A 178 -15.37 -17.29 11.32
N ILE A 179 -14.13 -17.33 10.82
CA ILE A 179 -13.01 -18.04 11.46
C ILE A 179 -12.44 -17.24 12.63
N PHE A 180 -12.22 -15.95 12.45
CA PHE A 180 -11.61 -15.09 13.48
C PHE A 180 -12.62 -14.55 14.51
N GLY A 181 -13.91 -14.59 14.23
CA GLY A 181 -14.96 -14.15 15.15
C GLY A 181 -14.97 -12.64 15.48
N SER A 182 -14.22 -11.83 14.76
CA SER A 182 -14.11 -10.38 14.96
C SER A 182 -14.09 -9.63 13.65
N ALA A 183 -14.72 -8.45 13.60
CA ALA A 183 -14.63 -7.51 12.48
C ALA A 183 -13.61 -6.39 12.74
N GLN A 184 -12.95 -6.40 13.89
CA GLN A 184 -11.88 -5.49 14.25
C GLN A 184 -10.57 -5.94 13.62
N LEU A 185 -9.95 -5.07 12.80
CA LEU A 185 -8.74 -5.43 12.06
C LEU A 185 -7.55 -5.80 12.96
N ASN A 186 -7.42 -5.15 14.11
CA ASN A 186 -6.33 -5.45 15.04
C ASN A 186 -6.46 -6.85 15.67
N ASP A 187 -7.68 -7.28 16.00
CA ASP A 187 -7.93 -8.61 16.57
C ASP A 187 -7.65 -9.71 15.54
N ILE A 188 -8.01 -9.47 14.27
CA ILE A 188 -7.70 -10.40 13.19
C ILE A 188 -6.18 -10.57 13.05
N VAL A 189 -5.43 -9.47 13.11
CA VAL A 189 -3.96 -9.52 13.02
C VAL A 189 -3.36 -10.23 14.23
N THR A 190 -3.83 -9.97 15.45
CA THR A 190 -3.31 -10.65 16.65
C THR A 190 -3.53 -12.15 16.61
N GLN A 191 -4.70 -12.62 16.17
CA GLN A 191 -4.99 -14.04 16.01
C GLN A 191 -4.18 -14.71 14.90
N GLN A 192 -3.81 -13.98 13.84
CA GLN A 192 -2.91 -14.48 12.80
C GLN A 192 -1.48 -14.73 13.30
N GLY A 193 -1.11 -14.22 14.47
CA GLY A 193 0.19 -14.49 15.13
C GLY A 193 0.30 -15.90 15.72
N GLU A 194 -0.79 -16.64 15.87
CA GLU A 194 -0.78 -18.03 16.29
C GLU A 194 -0.21 -18.94 15.20
N LEU A 195 0.20 -20.15 15.60
CA LEU A 195 0.73 -21.16 14.69
C LEU A 195 -0.30 -22.21 14.34
N LEU A 196 -0.51 -22.45 13.06
CA LEU A 196 -1.30 -23.54 12.52
C LEU A 196 -0.45 -24.81 12.55
N TRP A 197 -0.95 -25.88 13.20
CA TRP A 197 -0.21 -27.15 13.39
C TRP A 197 1.20 -26.99 13.99
N GLY A 198 1.47 -25.90 14.71
CA GLY A 198 2.78 -25.64 15.32
C GLY A 198 3.91 -25.24 14.36
N VAL A 199 3.67 -25.19 13.05
CA VAL A 199 4.70 -24.93 12.03
C VAL A 199 4.39 -23.69 11.20
N LEU A 200 3.18 -23.52 10.70
CA LEU A 200 2.83 -22.41 9.82
C LEU A 200 2.13 -21.29 10.60
N PRO A 201 2.42 -20.01 10.31
CA PRO A 201 1.65 -18.92 10.90
C PRO A 201 0.19 -18.99 10.40
N LYS A 202 -0.77 -18.69 11.28
CA LYS A 202 -2.22 -18.71 11.00
C LYS A 202 -2.63 -17.53 10.12
N TRP A 203 -1.92 -17.30 9.02
CA TRP A 203 -2.24 -16.23 8.09
C TRP A 203 -3.48 -16.55 7.26
N GLY A 204 -4.28 -15.53 6.99
CA GLY A 204 -5.51 -15.67 6.21
C GLY A 204 -5.34 -16.36 4.87
N ILE A 205 -4.19 -16.19 4.19
CA ILE A 205 -3.90 -16.84 2.91
C ILE A 205 -3.80 -18.37 3.01
N PHE A 206 -3.31 -18.91 4.13
CA PHE A 206 -3.22 -20.36 4.32
C PHE A 206 -4.55 -20.98 4.75
N ILE A 207 -5.37 -20.23 5.49
CA ILE A 207 -6.66 -20.68 5.96
C ILE A 207 -7.74 -20.55 4.89
N GLN A 208 -7.68 -19.44 4.11
CA GLN A 208 -8.71 -19.06 3.14
C GLN A 208 -8.06 -18.65 1.79
N PRO A 209 -7.37 -19.58 1.09
CA PRO A 209 -6.67 -19.24 -0.15
C PRO A 209 -7.60 -18.78 -1.27
N VAL A 210 -8.82 -19.35 -1.35
CA VAL A 210 -9.83 -18.95 -2.34
C VAL A 210 -10.33 -17.54 -2.07
N ALA A 211 -10.63 -17.21 -0.80
CA ALA A 211 -11.02 -15.85 -0.41
C ALA A 211 -9.91 -14.83 -0.72
N ALA A 212 -8.65 -15.17 -0.43
CA ALA A 212 -7.51 -14.32 -0.72
C ALA A 212 -7.40 -14.01 -2.23
N LEU A 213 -7.55 -15.04 -3.07
CA LEU A 213 -7.51 -14.88 -4.53
C LEU A 213 -8.65 -14.01 -5.03
N ILE A 214 -9.89 -14.24 -4.59
CA ILE A 214 -11.05 -13.42 -4.96
C ILE A 214 -10.82 -11.97 -4.53
N PHE A 215 -10.40 -11.76 -3.28
CA PHE A 215 -10.15 -10.44 -2.73
C PHE A 215 -9.09 -9.67 -3.52
N ILE A 216 -7.96 -10.30 -3.83
CA ILE A 216 -6.87 -9.68 -4.60
C ILE A 216 -7.36 -9.27 -6.00
N ILE A 217 -8.09 -10.15 -6.71
CA ILE A 217 -8.64 -9.83 -8.04
C ILE A 217 -9.60 -8.64 -7.95
N CYS A 218 -10.49 -8.63 -6.95
CA CYS A 218 -11.44 -7.53 -6.75
C CYS A 218 -10.74 -6.22 -6.38
N ALA A 219 -9.67 -6.27 -5.58
CA ALA A 219 -8.88 -5.10 -5.23
C ALA A 219 -8.20 -4.45 -6.45
N PHE A 220 -7.73 -5.26 -7.42
CA PHE A 220 -7.26 -4.72 -8.70
C PHE A 220 -8.36 -4.01 -9.50
N ALA A 221 -9.57 -4.55 -9.48
CA ALA A 221 -10.71 -3.95 -10.17
C ALA A 221 -11.18 -2.65 -9.51
N GLU A 222 -11.14 -2.57 -8.17
CA GLU A 222 -11.51 -1.38 -7.39
C GLU A 222 -10.54 -0.23 -7.60
N THR A 223 -9.23 -0.53 -7.71
CA THR A 223 -8.20 0.50 -7.95
C THR A 223 -8.14 0.98 -9.41
N ASN A 224 -9.04 0.53 -10.29
CA ASN A 224 -9.10 0.87 -11.71
C ASN A 224 -7.76 0.71 -12.45
N ARG A 225 -6.93 -0.24 -12.03
CA ARG A 225 -5.62 -0.49 -12.65
C ARG A 225 -5.65 -1.64 -13.63
N ASN A 226 -4.80 -1.57 -14.66
CA ASN A 226 -4.64 -2.66 -15.62
C ASN A 226 -4.38 -4.00 -14.88
N PRO A 227 -5.12 -5.10 -15.20
CA PRO A 227 -5.90 -5.36 -16.42
C PRO A 227 -7.35 -4.81 -16.41
N PHE A 228 -7.82 -4.19 -15.34
CA PHE A 228 -9.20 -3.70 -15.15
C PHE A 228 -9.34 -2.18 -15.39
N ASP A 229 -8.49 -1.58 -16.21
CA ASP A 229 -8.43 -0.16 -16.51
C ASP A 229 -9.40 0.23 -17.65
N LEU A 230 -10.69 0.10 -17.40
CA LEU A 230 -11.74 0.48 -18.34
C LEU A 230 -12.26 1.92 -18.13
N ALA A 231 -11.99 2.47 -16.95
CA ALA A 231 -12.35 3.82 -16.58
C ALA A 231 -11.60 4.88 -17.40
N GLU A 232 -10.32 4.64 -17.62
CA GLU A 232 -9.42 5.54 -18.35
C GLU A 232 -9.37 5.24 -19.84
N GLY A 233 -9.46 3.97 -20.23
CA GLY A 233 -9.55 3.44 -21.59
C GLY A 233 -9.01 4.35 -22.71
N GLU A 234 -7.74 4.79 -22.64
CA GLU A 234 -7.16 5.81 -23.54
C GLU A 234 -7.42 5.52 -25.03
N SER A 235 -7.45 4.24 -25.41
CA SER A 235 -7.72 3.82 -26.78
C SER A 235 -9.22 3.91 -27.18
N GLU A 236 -10.14 4.00 -26.21
CA GLU A 236 -11.58 3.97 -26.44
C GLU A 236 -12.27 5.29 -26.05
N LEU A 237 -11.86 5.92 -24.93
CA LEU A 237 -12.54 7.04 -24.29
C LEU A 237 -11.67 8.28 -24.12
N VAL A 238 -10.55 8.39 -24.81
CA VAL A 238 -9.59 9.51 -24.80
C VAL A 238 -8.83 9.62 -23.46
N GLY A 239 -9.48 9.68 -22.33
CA GLY A 239 -8.94 9.76 -20.98
C GLY A 239 -10.00 9.44 -19.93
N GLY A 240 -11.18 8.95 -20.35
CA GLY A 240 -12.23 8.56 -19.43
C GLY A 240 -12.80 9.73 -18.62
N PHE A 241 -13.12 9.49 -17.34
CA PHE A 241 -13.81 10.42 -16.47
C PHE A 241 -13.04 11.73 -16.17
N HIS A 242 -11.70 11.69 -16.25
CA HIS A 242 -10.83 12.83 -15.93
C HIS A 242 -10.39 13.66 -17.15
N THR A 243 -10.93 13.39 -18.35
CA THR A 243 -10.54 14.04 -19.62
C THR A 243 -10.57 15.56 -19.55
N GLU A 244 -11.56 16.16 -18.90
CA GLU A 244 -11.73 17.61 -18.79
C GLU A 244 -10.96 18.23 -17.61
N TYR A 245 -10.33 17.41 -16.77
CA TYR A 245 -9.57 17.87 -15.61
C TYR A 245 -8.13 18.22 -15.99
N SER A 246 -7.62 19.32 -15.45
CA SER A 246 -6.24 19.77 -15.67
C SER A 246 -5.54 20.14 -14.37
N SER A 247 -4.21 20.34 -14.43
CA SER A 247 -3.40 20.81 -13.31
C SER A 247 -3.61 20.02 -12.02
N MET A 248 -3.77 20.68 -10.89
CA MET A 248 -3.94 20.06 -9.57
C MET A 248 -5.20 19.21 -9.45
N LYS A 249 -6.27 19.54 -10.14
CA LYS A 249 -7.51 18.74 -10.12
C LYS A 249 -7.29 17.34 -10.69
N PHE A 250 -6.58 17.24 -11.81
CA PHE A 250 -6.12 15.98 -12.36
C PHE A 250 -5.12 15.29 -11.41
N GLY A 251 -4.17 16.09 -10.85
CA GLY A 251 -3.17 15.59 -9.91
C GLY A 251 -3.76 14.91 -8.67
N ILE A 252 -4.89 15.40 -8.15
CA ILE A 252 -5.59 14.81 -7.00
C ILE A 252 -6.20 13.44 -7.37
N PHE A 253 -6.83 13.28 -8.54
CA PHE A 253 -7.33 11.97 -8.98
C PHE A 253 -6.19 10.97 -9.14
N PHE A 254 -5.11 11.37 -9.82
CA PHE A 254 -3.92 10.55 -10.02
C PHE A 254 -3.26 10.15 -8.69
N MET A 255 -3.17 11.08 -7.73
CA MET A 255 -2.70 10.80 -6.38
C MET A 255 -3.63 9.82 -5.67
N ALA A 256 -4.95 10.03 -5.74
CA ALA A 256 -5.94 9.17 -5.10
C ALA A 256 -5.85 7.72 -5.59
N GLU A 257 -5.62 7.48 -6.88
CA GLU A 257 -5.40 6.13 -7.41
C GLU A 257 -4.18 5.44 -6.81
N TYR A 258 -3.03 6.12 -6.70
CA TYR A 258 -1.86 5.52 -6.08
C TYR A 258 -2.05 5.28 -4.58
N VAL A 259 -2.71 6.20 -3.88
CA VAL A 259 -3.05 6.00 -2.47
C VAL A 259 -4.01 4.81 -2.32
N SER A 260 -5.00 4.64 -3.20
CA SER A 260 -5.90 3.49 -3.16
C SER A 260 -5.17 2.15 -3.34
N ILE A 261 -4.12 2.09 -4.19
CA ILE A 261 -3.27 0.90 -4.29
C ILE A 261 -2.56 0.61 -2.97
N VAL A 262 -2.01 1.64 -2.32
CA VAL A 262 -1.34 1.49 -1.02
C VAL A 262 -2.32 1.03 0.05
N VAL A 263 -3.52 1.61 0.08
CA VAL A 263 -4.61 1.24 1.00
C VAL A 263 -5.06 -0.20 0.79
N SER A 264 -5.36 -0.58 -0.45
CA SER A 264 -5.76 -1.95 -0.79
C SER A 264 -4.65 -2.96 -0.48
N SER A 265 -3.38 -2.60 -0.75
CA SER A 265 -2.22 -3.41 -0.35
C SER A 265 -2.12 -3.57 1.16
N GLY A 266 -2.35 -2.49 1.92
CA GLY A 266 -2.39 -2.51 3.38
C GLY A 266 -3.48 -3.41 3.92
N LEU A 267 -4.68 -3.37 3.34
CA LEU A 267 -5.79 -4.23 3.73
C LEU A 267 -5.53 -5.70 3.39
N ILE A 268 -5.01 -6.00 2.18
CA ILE A 268 -4.63 -7.36 1.79
C ILE A 268 -3.59 -7.92 2.77
N VAL A 269 -2.58 -7.14 3.11
CA VAL A 269 -1.54 -7.54 4.07
C VAL A 269 -2.13 -7.79 5.46
N THR A 270 -3.05 -6.95 5.91
CA THR A 270 -3.71 -7.06 7.22
C THR A 270 -4.58 -8.30 7.30
N LEU A 271 -5.36 -8.61 6.26
CA LEU A 271 -6.31 -9.72 6.25
C LEU A 271 -5.66 -11.07 5.94
N PHE A 272 -4.69 -11.12 5.04
CA PHE A 272 -4.20 -12.37 4.48
C PHE A 272 -2.73 -12.69 4.78
N PHE A 273 -1.92 -11.68 5.11
CA PHE A 273 -0.48 -11.86 5.34
C PHE A 273 -0.03 -11.49 6.76
N GLY A 274 -0.96 -11.51 7.72
CA GLY A 274 -0.64 -11.30 9.13
C GLY A 274 -0.29 -9.86 9.51
N GLY A 275 -0.66 -8.85 8.71
CA GLY A 275 -0.47 -7.44 9.02
C GLY A 275 0.93 -7.11 9.54
N TRP A 276 1.00 -6.48 10.70
CA TRP A 276 2.24 -6.13 11.40
C TRP A 276 2.94 -7.32 12.11
N GLN A 277 2.34 -8.52 12.14
CA GLN A 277 2.94 -9.67 12.80
C GLN A 277 4.28 -10.07 12.17
N VAL A 278 5.26 -10.27 13.06
CA VAL A 278 6.55 -10.87 12.72
C VAL A 278 6.38 -12.39 12.76
N PRO A 279 6.70 -13.12 11.67
CA PRO A 279 6.56 -14.57 11.67
C PRO A 279 7.28 -15.22 12.87
N TYR A 280 6.60 -16.11 13.58
CA TYR A 280 7.12 -16.88 14.73
C TYR A 280 7.46 -16.08 16.00
N LEU A 281 7.38 -14.74 15.97
CA LEU A 281 7.70 -13.87 17.10
C LEU A 281 6.47 -13.09 17.56
N THR A 282 5.98 -13.42 18.75
CA THR A 282 4.92 -12.64 19.40
C THR A 282 5.48 -11.33 19.94
N THR A 283 4.65 -10.31 20.12
CA THR A 283 5.04 -8.99 20.68
C THR A 283 5.82 -9.14 21.99
N GLN A 284 5.38 -10.03 22.88
CA GLN A 284 6.06 -10.27 24.15
C GLN A 284 7.47 -10.87 23.97
N LYS A 285 7.64 -11.80 23.00
CA LYS A 285 8.96 -12.34 22.68
C LYS A 285 9.89 -11.28 22.07
N LEU A 286 9.35 -10.37 21.27
CA LEU A 286 10.11 -9.24 20.72
C LEU A 286 10.60 -8.31 21.82
N ILE A 287 9.76 -8.02 22.82
CA ILE A 287 10.11 -7.14 23.95
C ILE A 287 11.17 -7.83 24.83
N ASN A 288 10.94 -9.09 25.22
CA ASN A 288 11.84 -9.81 26.13
C ASN A 288 13.24 -10.06 25.54
N ASN A 289 13.32 -10.27 24.23
CA ASN A 289 14.58 -10.53 23.54
C ASN A 289 15.04 -9.34 22.69
N ALA A 290 14.62 -8.12 23.03
CA ALA A 290 14.88 -6.93 22.23
C ALA A 290 16.38 -6.69 21.99
N THR A 291 17.24 -6.90 22.96
CA THR A 291 18.69 -6.75 22.83
C THR A 291 19.27 -7.71 21.80
N LEU A 292 18.98 -9.01 21.92
CA LEU A 292 19.47 -10.02 20.99
C LEU A 292 18.94 -9.78 19.57
N LEU A 293 17.64 -9.53 19.43
CA LEU A 293 17.00 -9.34 18.14
C LEU A 293 17.44 -8.04 17.44
N SER A 294 17.69 -6.97 18.21
CA SER A 294 18.24 -5.74 17.65
C SER A 294 19.69 -5.91 17.16
N VAL A 295 20.52 -6.62 17.89
CA VAL A 295 21.88 -6.94 17.44
C VAL A 295 21.85 -7.75 16.14
N ILE A 296 20.99 -8.78 16.07
CA ILE A 296 20.83 -9.59 14.85
C ILE A 296 20.31 -8.73 13.68
N SER A 297 19.27 -7.93 13.89
CA SER A 297 18.68 -7.11 12.83
C SER A 297 19.66 -6.05 12.31
N PHE A 298 20.36 -5.33 13.18
CA PHE A 298 21.38 -4.37 12.75
C PHE A 298 22.59 -5.06 12.13
N GLY A 299 22.95 -6.27 12.56
CA GLY A 299 23.99 -7.09 11.92
C GLY A 299 23.61 -7.44 10.48
N ILE A 300 22.37 -7.88 10.26
CA ILE A 300 21.85 -8.16 8.91
C ILE A 300 21.86 -6.88 8.07
N PHE A 301 21.36 -5.74 8.58
CA PHE A 301 21.38 -4.48 7.84
C PHE A 301 22.80 -3.99 7.54
N ALA A 302 23.76 -4.16 8.44
CA ALA A 302 25.16 -3.83 8.19
C ALA A 302 25.74 -4.67 7.05
N ILE A 303 25.52 -6.00 7.07
CA ILE A 303 25.98 -6.91 6.01
C ILE A 303 25.37 -6.51 4.67
N PHE A 304 24.05 -6.28 4.59
CA PHE A 304 23.40 -5.84 3.37
C PHE A 304 23.93 -4.48 2.88
N SER A 305 24.17 -3.53 3.77
CA SER A 305 24.75 -2.23 3.44
C SER A 305 26.13 -2.37 2.82
N PHE A 306 27.01 -3.22 3.37
CA PHE A 306 28.33 -3.47 2.78
C PHE A 306 28.28 -4.26 1.47
N MET A 307 27.35 -5.20 1.32
CA MET A 307 27.13 -5.92 0.06
C MET A 307 26.68 -4.98 -1.05
N ILE A 308 25.71 -4.09 -0.77
CA ILE A 308 25.24 -3.09 -1.70
C ILE A 308 26.40 -2.12 -2.06
N SER A 309 27.15 -1.65 -1.07
CA SER A 309 28.30 -0.77 -1.28
C SER A 309 29.34 -1.40 -2.19
N SER A 310 29.74 -2.65 -1.92
CA SER A 310 30.70 -3.41 -2.74
C SER A 310 30.21 -3.59 -4.18
N SER A 311 28.90 -3.90 -4.34
CA SER A 311 28.28 -4.04 -5.66
C SER A 311 28.30 -2.72 -6.44
N LEU A 312 27.94 -1.61 -5.81
CA LEU A 312 27.94 -0.27 -6.43
C LEU A 312 29.35 0.19 -6.77
N PHE A 313 30.34 -0.09 -5.92
CA PHE A 313 31.73 0.22 -6.18
C PHE A 313 32.29 -0.60 -7.37
N SER A 314 31.95 -1.90 -7.42
CA SER A 314 32.32 -2.78 -8.54
C SER A 314 31.65 -2.34 -9.84
N TYR A 315 30.38 -1.90 -9.76
CA TYR A 315 29.68 -1.30 -10.90
C TYR A 315 30.37 -0.03 -11.38
N HIS A 316 30.74 0.88 -10.46
CA HIS A 316 31.49 2.10 -10.81
C HIS A 316 32.81 1.77 -11.52
N LYS A 317 33.60 0.81 -10.98
CA LYS A 317 34.87 0.40 -11.57
C LYS A 317 34.70 -0.19 -12.96
N ARG A 318 33.63 -0.97 -13.21
CA ARG A 318 33.35 -1.62 -14.50
C ARG A 318 32.86 -0.65 -15.57
N TYR A 319 32.08 0.36 -15.18
CA TYR A 319 31.41 1.28 -16.10
C TYR A 319 31.88 2.74 -15.96
N LYS A 320 33.08 2.94 -15.47
CA LYS A 320 33.72 4.27 -15.37
C LYS A 320 33.73 4.97 -16.73
N ASN A 321 33.25 6.23 -16.73
CA ASN A 321 33.15 7.07 -17.93
C ASN A 321 32.18 6.57 -19.03
N ARG A 322 31.21 5.68 -18.68
CA ARG A 322 30.20 5.20 -19.64
C ARG A 322 29.33 6.33 -20.18
N TRP A 323 28.97 7.27 -19.33
CA TRP A 323 28.06 8.35 -19.66
C TRP A 323 28.80 9.68 -19.93
N LYS A 324 30.02 9.81 -19.46
CA LYS A 324 30.89 11.03 -19.54
C LYS A 324 30.21 12.26 -18.91
N ASP A 325 29.38 12.05 -17.88
CA ASP A 325 28.67 13.09 -17.15
C ASP A 325 28.57 12.75 -15.66
N SER A 326 27.81 13.56 -14.87
CA SER A 326 27.64 13.38 -13.42
C SER A 326 27.01 12.03 -13.01
N ARG A 327 26.43 11.26 -13.95
CA ARG A 327 25.88 9.92 -13.67
C ARG A 327 26.96 8.91 -13.30
N ASP A 328 28.17 9.10 -13.80
CA ASP A 328 29.28 8.19 -13.52
C ASP A 328 29.71 8.25 -12.05
N TYR A 329 29.48 9.39 -11.37
CA TYR A 329 29.83 9.57 -9.95
C TYR A 329 28.73 9.12 -9.00
N GLU A 330 27.48 8.97 -9.44
CA GLU A 330 26.34 8.63 -8.59
C GLU A 330 26.54 7.28 -7.88
N SER A 331 27.06 6.30 -8.57
CA SER A 331 27.31 4.97 -8.01
C SER A 331 28.34 4.99 -6.88
N ILE A 332 29.37 5.85 -6.94
CA ILE A 332 30.36 5.98 -5.88
C ILE A 332 29.78 6.73 -4.67
N ILE A 333 28.95 7.77 -4.92
CA ILE A 333 28.27 8.51 -3.84
C ILE A 333 27.36 7.57 -3.04
N PHE A 334 26.56 6.75 -3.73
CA PHE A 334 25.73 5.76 -3.06
C PHE A 334 26.53 4.67 -2.38
N SER A 335 27.66 4.25 -2.95
CA SER A 335 28.57 3.29 -2.31
C SER A 335 29.11 3.84 -0.98
N VAL A 336 29.54 5.10 -0.95
CA VAL A 336 30.02 5.76 0.27
C VAL A 336 28.87 5.90 1.29
N ALA A 337 27.68 6.34 0.85
CA ALA A 337 26.53 6.49 1.72
C ALA A 337 26.10 5.15 2.35
N THR A 338 26.07 4.07 1.58
CA THR A 338 25.75 2.72 2.11
C THR A 338 26.85 2.19 3.03
N THR A 339 28.13 2.48 2.76
CA THR A 339 29.23 2.15 3.67
C THR A 339 29.07 2.86 5.02
N LEU A 340 28.78 4.15 5.01
CA LEU A 340 28.53 4.93 6.23
C LEU A 340 27.32 4.39 7.00
N ALA A 341 26.23 4.01 6.31
CA ALA A 341 25.09 3.36 6.94
C ALA A 341 25.49 2.03 7.63
N GLY A 342 26.31 1.21 6.98
CA GLY A 342 26.85 -0.02 7.57
C GLY A 342 27.67 0.23 8.85
N ILE A 343 28.51 1.27 8.85
CA ILE A 343 29.30 1.68 10.03
C ILE A 343 28.37 2.16 11.15
N ILE A 344 27.33 2.92 10.84
CA ILE A 344 26.34 3.38 11.84
C ILE A 344 25.64 2.17 12.48
N PHE A 345 25.24 1.16 11.71
CA PHE A 345 24.63 -0.07 12.26
C PHE A 345 25.59 -0.83 13.17
N ILE A 346 26.88 -0.93 12.82
CA ILE A 346 27.89 -1.54 13.71
C ILE A 346 28.07 -0.72 14.99
N GLY A 347 28.11 0.61 14.88
CA GLY A 347 28.16 1.52 16.03
C GLY A 347 26.97 1.34 16.97
N ALA A 348 25.75 1.20 16.38
CA ALA A 348 24.53 0.90 17.14
C ALA A 348 24.60 -0.45 17.87
N ILE A 349 25.15 -1.50 17.24
CA ILE A 349 25.39 -2.78 17.91
C ILE A 349 26.34 -2.59 19.08
N GLY A 350 27.45 -1.88 18.90
CA GLY A 350 28.37 -1.56 19.99
C GLY A 350 27.68 -0.83 21.15
N ALA A 351 26.86 0.18 20.85
CA ALA A 351 26.11 0.91 21.85
C ALA A 351 25.15 -0.01 22.66
N ILE A 352 24.43 -0.92 21.97
CA ILE A 352 23.51 -1.87 22.61
C ILE A 352 24.24 -2.86 23.54
N LEU A 353 25.47 -3.26 23.18
CA LEU A 353 26.24 -4.24 23.96
C LEU A 353 26.98 -3.62 25.15
N PHE A 354 27.38 -2.34 25.06
CA PHE A 354 28.19 -1.69 26.09
C PHE A 354 27.39 -0.83 27.08
N PHE A 355 26.18 -0.38 26.71
CA PHE A 355 25.34 0.45 27.56
C PHE A 355 24.13 -0.31 28.09
N ASP A 356 23.77 -0.07 29.35
CA ASP A 356 22.51 -0.57 29.91
C ASP A 356 21.32 0.11 29.22
N LEU A 357 20.45 -0.69 28.64
CA LEU A 357 19.30 -0.18 27.89
C LEU A 357 18.14 0.18 28.83
N PRO A 358 17.51 1.33 28.65
CA PRO A 358 16.37 1.73 29.46
C PRO A 358 15.14 0.84 29.20
N ASN A 359 14.23 0.75 30.17
CA ASN A 359 13.04 -0.11 30.12
C ASN A 359 12.11 0.15 28.91
N TRP A 360 12.14 1.36 28.35
CA TRP A 360 11.33 1.71 27.16
C TRP A 360 11.93 1.17 25.85
N TYR A 361 13.17 0.71 25.84
CA TYR A 361 13.84 0.23 24.62
C TYR A 361 13.14 -0.99 24.03
N GLY A 362 12.79 -1.98 24.86
CA GLY A 362 12.14 -3.21 24.40
C GLY A 362 10.82 -2.95 23.65
N PRO A 363 9.86 -2.21 24.25
CA PRO A 363 8.63 -1.84 23.56
C PRO A 363 8.84 -1.03 22.29
N LEU A 364 9.80 -0.09 22.29
CA LEU A 364 10.10 0.74 21.13
C LEU A 364 10.71 -0.10 19.98
N PHE A 365 11.62 -1.04 20.30
CA PHE A 365 12.17 -1.97 19.32
C PHE A 365 11.10 -2.87 18.72
N ALA A 366 10.21 -3.42 19.54
CA ALA A 366 9.09 -4.25 19.08
C ALA A 366 8.19 -3.46 18.12
N PHE A 367 7.85 -2.23 18.47
CA PHE A 367 7.09 -1.32 17.60
C PHE A 367 7.81 -1.06 16.27
N ALA A 368 9.10 -0.70 16.31
CA ALA A 368 9.88 -0.42 15.11
C ALA A 368 9.99 -1.64 14.19
N ALA A 369 10.18 -2.85 14.76
CA ALA A 369 10.23 -4.09 14.02
C ALA A 369 8.89 -4.44 13.36
N GLN A 370 7.78 -4.30 14.09
CA GLN A 370 6.42 -4.54 13.57
C GLN A 370 6.06 -3.55 12.46
N LEU A 371 6.29 -2.26 12.69
CA LEU A 371 6.09 -1.23 11.68
C LEU A 371 6.94 -1.51 10.44
N GLY A 372 8.22 -1.82 10.60
CA GLY A 372 9.13 -2.13 9.49
C GLY A 372 8.64 -3.32 8.66
N ILE A 373 8.22 -4.40 9.30
CA ILE A 373 7.69 -5.58 8.61
C ILE A 373 6.37 -5.28 7.90
N PHE A 374 5.47 -4.53 8.53
CA PHE A 374 4.24 -4.08 7.89
C PHE A 374 4.53 -3.28 6.62
N LEU A 375 5.41 -2.30 6.71
CA LEU A 375 5.80 -1.45 5.57
C LEU A 375 6.43 -2.27 4.43
N VAL A 376 7.30 -3.23 4.76
CA VAL A 376 7.91 -4.12 3.76
C VAL A 376 6.86 -4.99 3.08
N LYS A 377 5.92 -5.60 3.82
CA LYS A 377 4.83 -6.40 3.24
C LYS A 377 3.93 -5.56 2.33
N VAL A 378 3.55 -4.36 2.76
CA VAL A 378 2.75 -3.41 1.93
C VAL A 378 3.51 -3.04 0.66
N PHE A 379 4.80 -2.70 0.78
CA PHE A 379 5.65 -2.37 -0.36
C PHE A 379 5.76 -3.52 -1.36
N LEU A 380 5.96 -4.76 -0.89
CA LEU A 380 6.00 -5.95 -1.74
C LEU A 380 4.66 -6.16 -2.45
N MET A 381 3.54 -5.96 -1.76
CA MET A 381 2.21 -6.06 -2.39
C MET A 381 2.00 -4.96 -3.44
N CYS A 382 2.44 -3.74 -3.18
CA CYS A 382 2.46 -2.68 -4.17
C CYS A 382 3.32 -3.04 -5.40
N CYS A 383 4.46 -3.71 -5.22
CA CYS A 383 5.27 -4.23 -6.33
C CYS A 383 4.50 -5.27 -7.16
N VAL A 384 3.70 -6.12 -6.52
CA VAL A 384 2.82 -7.08 -7.23
C VAL A 384 1.80 -6.33 -8.08
N PHE A 385 1.15 -5.27 -7.56
CA PHE A 385 0.23 -4.43 -8.35
C PHE A 385 0.91 -3.86 -9.60
N VAL A 386 2.10 -3.31 -9.45
CA VAL A 386 2.86 -2.76 -10.57
C VAL A 386 3.28 -3.85 -11.55
N TRP A 387 3.71 -5.02 -11.05
CA TRP A 387 4.12 -6.14 -11.91
C TRP A 387 2.96 -6.67 -12.75
N VAL A 388 1.80 -6.91 -12.14
CA VAL A 388 0.58 -7.36 -12.83
C VAL A 388 0.16 -6.35 -13.92
N ARG A 389 0.23 -5.05 -13.62
CA ARG A 389 -0.11 -3.98 -14.59
C ARG A 389 0.69 -4.09 -15.89
N TRP A 390 1.96 -4.46 -15.84
CA TRP A 390 2.85 -4.50 -17.00
C TRP A 390 2.97 -5.87 -17.66
N THR A 391 2.38 -6.91 -17.09
CA THR A 391 2.45 -8.29 -17.62
C THR A 391 1.14 -8.79 -18.20
N LEU A 392 -0.01 -8.37 -17.66
CA LEU A 392 -1.31 -8.83 -18.11
C LEU A 392 -1.93 -7.88 -19.15
N PRO A 393 -2.59 -8.41 -20.18
CA PRO A 393 -3.34 -7.61 -21.14
C PRO A 393 -4.63 -7.07 -20.51
N ARG A 394 -5.13 -5.95 -21.05
CA ARG A 394 -6.40 -5.34 -20.63
C ARG A 394 -7.58 -6.22 -21.01
N PHE A 395 -8.54 -6.38 -20.10
CA PHE A 395 -9.81 -7.05 -20.39
C PHE A 395 -10.77 -6.13 -21.14
N ARG A 396 -11.69 -6.73 -21.91
CA ARG A 396 -12.85 -6.00 -22.44
C ARG A 396 -13.94 -5.89 -21.37
N TYR A 397 -14.85 -4.92 -21.53
CA TYR A 397 -15.90 -4.64 -20.56
C TYR A 397 -16.83 -5.86 -20.32
N ASP A 398 -17.21 -6.59 -21.38
CA ASP A 398 -18.02 -7.81 -21.31
C ASP A 398 -17.32 -8.91 -20.49
N GLN A 399 -16.04 -9.15 -20.75
CA GLN A 399 -15.24 -10.15 -20.04
C GLN A 399 -15.10 -9.82 -18.54
N LEU A 400 -14.92 -8.53 -18.25
CA LEU A 400 -14.80 -8.04 -16.88
C LEU A 400 -16.10 -8.25 -16.11
N MET A 401 -17.25 -7.87 -16.70
CA MET A 401 -18.56 -8.06 -16.06
C MET A 401 -18.91 -9.55 -15.90
N ASP A 402 -18.59 -10.40 -16.88
CA ASP A 402 -18.77 -11.85 -16.78
C ASP A 402 -17.91 -12.46 -15.66
N LEU A 403 -16.66 -12.03 -15.52
CA LEU A 403 -15.77 -12.46 -14.44
C LEU A 403 -16.35 -12.14 -13.06
N GLY A 404 -16.81 -10.90 -12.83
CA GLY A 404 -17.38 -10.45 -11.55
C GLY A 404 -18.65 -11.22 -11.18
N TRP A 405 -19.65 -11.18 -12.05
CA TRP A 405 -20.98 -11.71 -11.75
C TRP A 405 -21.11 -13.22 -11.89
N ARG A 406 -20.55 -13.83 -12.94
CA ARG A 406 -20.74 -15.26 -13.23
C ARG A 406 -19.70 -16.15 -12.59
N LYS A 407 -18.50 -15.63 -12.25
CA LYS A 407 -17.42 -16.46 -11.70
C LYS A 407 -17.09 -16.10 -10.26
N LEU A 408 -16.71 -14.85 -9.97
CA LEU A 408 -16.23 -14.46 -8.64
C LEU A 408 -17.35 -14.46 -7.58
N LEU A 409 -18.54 -13.97 -7.92
CA LEU A 409 -19.66 -13.92 -6.98
C LEU A 409 -20.12 -15.32 -6.56
N PRO A 410 -20.41 -16.27 -7.47
CA PRO A 410 -20.76 -17.64 -7.08
C PRO A 410 -19.65 -18.36 -6.32
N LEU A 411 -18.37 -18.11 -6.70
CA LEU A 411 -17.23 -18.70 -6.01
C LEU A 411 -17.09 -18.16 -4.58
N ALA A 412 -17.33 -16.86 -4.35
CA ALA A 412 -17.34 -16.27 -3.03
C ALA A 412 -18.45 -16.85 -2.13
N LEU A 413 -19.67 -17.01 -2.67
CA LEU A 413 -20.77 -17.65 -1.97
C LEU A 413 -20.45 -19.11 -1.62
N LEU A 414 -19.93 -19.88 -2.57
CA LEU A 414 -19.53 -21.26 -2.34
C LEU A 414 -18.46 -21.35 -1.25
N ASN A 415 -17.48 -20.44 -1.24
CA ASN A 415 -16.46 -20.37 -0.21
C ASN A 415 -17.05 -20.14 1.20
N ILE A 416 -18.07 -19.27 1.32
CA ILE A 416 -18.76 -19.03 2.60
C ILE A 416 -19.44 -20.32 3.10
N PHE A 417 -20.18 -21.04 2.22
CA PHE A 417 -20.84 -22.28 2.59
C PHE A 417 -19.86 -23.36 3.01
N VAL A 418 -18.77 -23.53 2.27
CA VAL A 418 -17.72 -24.51 2.59
C VAL A 418 -17.06 -24.15 3.92
N THR A 419 -16.77 -22.87 4.17
CA THR A 419 -16.18 -22.42 5.44
C THR A 419 -17.14 -22.67 6.61
N GLY A 420 -18.42 -22.33 6.46
CA GLY A 420 -19.45 -22.61 7.49
C GLY A 420 -19.58 -24.10 7.81
N ALA A 421 -19.62 -24.94 6.77
CA ALA A 421 -19.63 -26.38 6.95
C ALA A 421 -18.38 -26.90 7.67
N MET A 422 -17.19 -26.43 7.28
CA MET A 422 -15.92 -26.80 7.95
C MET A 422 -15.94 -26.42 9.44
N ILE A 423 -16.40 -25.22 9.79
CA ILE A 423 -16.49 -24.77 11.19
C ILE A 423 -17.45 -25.66 11.98
N LEU A 424 -18.61 -26.03 11.41
CA LEU A 424 -19.58 -26.90 12.08
C LEU A 424 -19.04 -28.33 12.29
N PHE A 425 -18.34 -28.89 11.31
CA PHE A 425 -17.79 -30.23 11.40
C PHE A 425 -16.53 -30.32 12.26
N LEU A 426 -15.62 -29.32 12.18
CA LEU A 426 -14.37 -29.30 12.94
C LEU A 426 -14.56 -28.70 14.35
N GLY A 427 -15.46 -27.71 14.52
CA GLY A 427 -15.75 -27.07 15.81
C GLY A 427 -16.45 -27.99 16.79
N ASN A 428 -17.12 -29.05 16.32
CA ASN A 428 -17.70 -30.09 17.21
C ASN A 428 -16.66 -31.13 17.66
N ASN A 429 -15.42 -31.09 17.16
CA ASN A 429 -14.34 -32.03 17.49
C ASN A 429 -13.10 -31.35 18.14
N ALA A 430 -13.20 -30.05 18.47
CA ALA A 430 -12.23 -29.30 19.26
C ALA A 430 -12.87 -28.83 20.57
#